data_6ce8551cbf333a2781f59682a7daae66
#
_entry.id   6ce8551cbf333a2781f59682a7daae66
#
_cell.length_a   1.000
_cell.length_b   1.000
_cell.length_c   1.000
_cell.angle_alpha   90.00
_cell.angle_beta   90.00
_cell.angle_gamma   90.00
#
_symmetry.space_group_name_H-M   'P 1'
#
loop_
_entity.id
_entity.type
_entity.pdbx_description
1 polymer ?
#
loop_
_entity_poly.entity_id
_entity_poly.type
_entity_poly.pdbx_seq_one_letter_code
_entity_poly.pdbx_strand_id
1 'polypeptide(L)'
;MRLDLRRRLGVAAGMVLAMSLPAAAAECGKMSHDGNGYVICEVAAEQEPALKLWQDGADGRPLRNFSNVRKMLGEGESLSFAMNAGMFHPDYRPVGLLIVDGKELSPITTAAGGGNFGMLPNGVFCTGGSRPFQVIESRAFAKVRPGCRLATQSGPMLVIDGDLHPRFLVDSDSRYVRNGVGVSPDGQTAWFAISDRPVTFHEFGRLFRDGLGVRDALYFDGSISRLYAPGVNRADFGRSLGPIIGLVESAG
;
A
#
# COMPACT_ATOMS: atom_id res chain seq x y z
N MET A 1 -46.70 35.94 54.16
CA MET A 1 -46.52 34.48 53.86
C MET A 1 -46.19 34.36 52.39
N ARG A 2 -44.90 34.27 52.01
CA ARG A 2 -44.42 34.19 50.63
C ARG A 2 -43.85 32.80 50.45
N LEU A 3 -44.45 31.99 49.56
CA LEU A 3 -43.94 30.69 49.15
C LEU A 3 -42.96 30.87 47.98
N ASP A 4 -41.68 30.53 48.18
CA ASP A 4 -40.67 30.41 47.15
C ASP A 4 -40.71 29.00 46.55
N LEU A 5 -41.15 28.91 45.28
CA LEU A 5 -41.18 27.68 44.51
C LEU A 5 -39.91 27.59 43.66
N ARG A 6 -38.85 26.98 44.19
CA ARG A 6 -37.62 26.70 43.41
C ARG A 6 -37.83 25.49 42.49
N ARG A 7 -37.99 25.77 41.19
CA ARG A 7 -37.94 24.79 40.11
C ARG A 7 -36.50 24.29 39.98
N ARG A 8 -36.28 23.01 40.26
CA ARG A 8 -35.03 22.31 39.91
C ARG A 8 -35.15 21.85 38.45
N LEU A 9 -34.36 22.47 37.53
CA LEU A 9 -34.13 21.93 36.17
C LEU A 9 -33.13 20.77 36.27
N GLY A 10 -33.58 19.56 36.04
CA GLY A 10 -32.72 18.40 35.85
C GLY A 10 -32.13 18.43 34.43
N VAL A 11 -30.81 18.58 34.33
CA VAL A 11 -30.08 18.39 33.06
C VAL A 11 -29.88 16.88 32.86
N ALA A 12 -30.62 16.31 31.92
CA ALA A 12 -30.38 14.93 31.46
C ALA A 12 -29.16 14.97 30.51
N ALA A 13 -28.02 14.45 30.98
CA ALA A 13 -26.85 14.22 30.13
C ALA A 13 -27.13 13.00 29.24
N GLY A 14 -27.42 13.24 27.97
CA GLY A 14 -27.53 12.19 26.95
C GLY A 14 -26.14 11.65 26.64
N MET A 15 -25.90 10.40 27.01
CA MET A 15 -24.69 9.64 26.65
C MET A 15 -24.80 9.22 25.18
N VAL A 16 -24.11 9.92 24.28
CA VAL A 16 -24.02 9.52 22.87
C VAL A 16 -23.06 8.33 22.80
N LEU A 17 -23.61 7.12 22.64
CA LEU A 17 -22.83 5.92 22.33
C LEU A 17 -22.33 6.07 20.89
N ALA A 18 -21.04 6.34 20.70
CA ALA A 18 -20.39 6.25 19.41
C ALA A 18 -20.31 4.77 19.00
N MET A 19 -21.21 4.32 18.13
CA MET A 19 -21.08 3.03 17.47
C MET A 19 -19.92 3.11 16.49
N SER A 20 -18.79 2.48 16.81
CA SER A 20 -17.73 2.21 15.85
C SER A 20 -18.25 1.19 14.85
N LEU A 21 -18.50 1.63 13.61
CA LEU A 21 -18.73 0.71 12.50
C LEU A 21 -17.48 -0.14 12.31
N PRO A 22 -17.61 -1.47 12.09
CA PRO A 22 -16.48 -2.30 11.74
C PRO A 22 -15.83 -1.74 10.45
N ALA A 23 -14.50 -1.65 10.42
CA ALA A 23 -13.78 -1.28 9.22
C ALA A 23 -14.11 -2.32 8.14
N ALA A 24 -14.67 -1.87 7.01
CA ALA A 24 -14.98 -2.76 5.90
C ALA A 24 -13.70 -3.43 5.39
N ALA A 25 -13.82 -4.70 4.96
CA ALA A 25 -12.73 -5.43 4.31
C ALA A 25 -12.24 -4.70 3.05
N ALA A 26 -10.95 -4.84 2.69
CA ALA A 26 -10.51 -4.40 1.37
C ALA A 26 -11.23 -5.20 0.30
N GLU A 27 -11.77 -4.52 -0.69
CA GLU A 27 -12.37 -5.19 -1.83
C GLU A 27 -11.26 -5.62 -2.80
N CYS A 28 -10.89 -6.92 -2.76
CA CYS A 28 -10.05 -7.50 -3.80
C CYS A 28 -10.92 -8.10 -4.90
N GLY A 29 -10.70 -7.69 -6.14
CA GLY A 29 -11.44 -8.16 -7.31
C GLY A 29 -10.54 -8.51 -8.49
N LYS A 30 -11.05 -9.30 -9.43
CA LYS A 30 -10.39 -9.57 -10.71
C LYS A 30 -10.77 -8.51 -11.72
N MET A 31 -9.78 -8.00 -12.45
CA MET A 31 -9.95 -7.01 -13.51
C MET A 31 -9.22 -7.47 -14.77
N SER A 32 -9.79 -7.20 -15.94
CA SER A 32 -9.11 -7.36 -17.22
C SER A 32 -8.84 -5.99 -17.84
N HIS A 33 -7.62 -5.77 -18.33
CA HIS A 33 -7.24 -4.57 -19.05
C HIS A 33 -6.28 -4.94 -20.19
N ASP A 34 -6.55 -4.47 -21.40
CA ASP A 34 -5.75 -4.78 -22.61
C ASP A 34 -5.47 -6.28 -22.81
N GLY A 35 -6.46 -7.14 -22.52
CA GLY A 35 -6.34 -8.59 -22.65
C GLY A 35 -5.51 -9.29 -21.56
N ASN A 36 -4.98 -8.56 -20.58
CA ASN A 36 -4.27 -9.09 -19.42
C ASN A 36 -5.19 -9.15 -18.20
N GLY A 37 -5.05 -10.20 -17.38
CA GLY A 37 -5.77 -10.35 -16.11
C GLY A 37 -4.96 -9.80 -14.94
N TYR A 38 -5.67 -9.21 -13.97
CA TYR A 38 -5.11 -8.62 -12.76
C TYR A 38 -6.00 -8.91 -11.56
N VAL A 39 -5.40 -8.91 -10.37
CA VAL A 39 -6.13 -8.76 -9.11
C VAL A 39 -5.84 -7.37 -8.57
N ILE A 40 -6.89 -6.65 -8.23
CA ILE A 40 -6.85 -5.30 -7.65
C ILE A 40 -7.44 -5.39 -6.25
N CYS A 41 -6.71 -4.90 -5.23
CA CYS A 41 -7.23 -4.70 -3.88
C CYS A 41 -7.35 -3.19 -3.63
N GLU A 42 -8.56 -2.74 -3.42
CA GLU A 42 -8.89 -1.34 -3.14
C GLU A 42 -8.87 -1.08 -1.63
N VAL A 43 -8.28 0.03 -1.23
CA VAL A 43 -8.24 0.51 0.16
C VAL A 43 -8.71 1.96 0.18
N ALA A 44 -9.83 2.22 0.84
CA ALA A 44 -10.37 3.56 1.04
C ALA A 44 -9.69 4.28 2.21
N ALA A 45 -9.80 5.59 2.27
CA ALA A 45 -9.17 6.44 3.30
C ALA A 45 -9.52 6.02 4.73
N GLU A 46 -10.75 5.58 4.95
CA GLU A 46 -11.25 5.12 6.26
C GLU A 46 -10.54 3.84 6.73
N GLN A 47 -10.01 3.06 5.79
CA GLN A 47 -9.28 1.82 6.05
C GLN A 47 -7.77 2.05 6.22
N GLU A 48 -7.27 3.28 5.97
CA GLU A 48 -5.84 3.61 6.08
C GLU A 48 -5.25 3.19 7.44
N PRO A 49 -5.90 3.38 8.60
CA PRO A 49 -5.36 2.96 9.89
C PRO A 49 -5.15 1.43 10.03
N ALA A 50 -5.93 0.64 9.29
CA ALA A 50 -5.82 -0.82 9.25
C ALA A 50 -4.77 -1.33 8.26
N LEU A 51 -4.26 -0.47 7.37
CA LEU A 51 -3.13 -0.80 6.50
C LEU A 51 -1.87 -0.89 7.34
N LYS A 52 -1.09 -1.95 7.14
CA LYS A 52 0.15 -2.23 7.88
C LYS A 52 1.30 -2.48 6.91
N LEU A 53 2.49 -2.17 7.38
CA LEU A 53 3.74 -2.44 6.66
C LEU A 53 4.68 -3.18 7.62
N TRP A 54 5.17 -4.34 7.19
CA TRP A 54 6.02 -5.21 7.99
C TRP A 54 7.36 -5.43 7.30
N GLN A 55 8.41 -5.50 8.10
CA GLN A 55 9.75 -5.93 7.69
C GLN A 55 10.18 -7.13 8.54
N ASP A 56 10.25 -6.93 9.85
CA ASP A 56 10.78 -7.88 10.79
C ASP A 56 9.70 -8.37 11.76
N GLY A 57 9.89 -9.56 12.30
CA GLY A 57 9.09 -10.09 13.38
C GLY A 57 9.52 -9.53 14.74
N ALA A 58 8.83 -9.96 15.79
CA ALA A 58 9.13 -9.55 17.17
C ALA A 58 10.56 -9.98 17.62
N ASP A 59 11.13 -10.99 16.97
CA ASP A 59 12.49 -11.48 17.20
C ASP A 59 13.57 -10.69 16.42
N GLY A 60 13.17 -9.63 15.70
CA GLY A 60 14.07 -8.81 14.86
C GLY A 60 14.53 -9.49 13.58
N ARG A 61 13.93 -10.61 13.19
CA ARG A 61 14.26 -11.31 11.94
C ARG A 61 13.26 -10.99 10.84
N PRO A 62 13.69 -10.89 9.57
CA PRO A 62 12.79 -10.67 8.44
C PRO A 62 11.66 -11.71 8.38
N LEU A 63 10.43 -11.25 8.20
CA LEU A 63 9.23 -12.12 8.17
C LEU A 63 9.19 -13.03 6.94
N ARG A 64 9.63 -12.54 5.79
CA ARG A 64 9.87 -13.29 4.55
C ARG A 64 8.64 -13.88 3.85
N ASN A 65 7.50 -14.01 4.51
CA ASN A 65 6.29 -14.61 3.90
C ASN A 65 5.01 -14.22 4.65
N PHE A 66 3.87 -14.37 3.99
CA PHE A 66 2.55 -14.04 4.56
C PHE A 66 2.15 -14.91 5.75
N SER A 67 2.62 -16.17 5.79
CA SER A 67 2.32 -17.05 6.93
C SER A 67 2.94 -16.52 8.23
N ASN A 68 4.15 -15.95 8.17
CA ASN A 68 4.77 -15.35 9.34
C ASN A 68 4.09 -14.03 9.75
N VAL A 69 3.65 -13.22 8.78
CA VAL A 69 2.81 -12.04 9.08
C VAL A 69 1.54 -12.45 9.81
N ARG A 70 0.82 -13.48 9.32
CA ARG A 70 -0.40 -13.99 9.96
C ARG A 70 -0.20 -14.44 11.41
N LYS A 71 0.98 -14.97 11.76
CA LYS A 71 1.32 -15.37 13.14
C LYS A 71 1.53 -14.18 14.07
N MET A 72 1.75 -12.98 13.55
CA MET A 72 1.92 -11.75 14.33
C MET A 72 0.60 -11.02 14.59
N LEU A 73 -0.48 -11.43 13.93
CA LEU A 73 -1.79 -10.82 14.11
C LEU A 73 -2.35 -11.16 15.50
N GLY A 74 -3.10 -10.23 16.06
CA GLY A 74 -3.81 -10.41 17.33
C GLY A 74 -4.95 -11.41 17.22
N GLU A 75 -5.51 -11.77 18.37
CA GLU A 75 -6.71 -12.61 18.44
C GLU A 75 -7.88 -11.89 17.75
N GLY A 76 -8.59 -12.61 16.86
CA GLY A 76 -9.66 -12.03 16.05
C GLY A 76 -9.21 -11.17 14.87
N GLU A 77 -7.90 -11.02 14.64
CA GLU A 77 -7.39 -10.33 13.45
C GLU A 77 -7.11 -11.30 12.29
N SER A 78 -7.36 -10.82 11.06
CA SER A 78 -7.04 -11.55 9.83
C SER A 78 -6.49 -10.61 8.76
N LEU A 79 -5.79 -11.16 7.75
CA LEU A 79 -5.40 -10.40 6.57
C LEU A 79 -6.52 -10.42 5.54
N SER A 80 -7.04 -9.25 5.18
CA SER A 80 -7.87 -9.05 4.00
C SER A 80 -7.05 -9.29 2.75
N PHE A 81 -5.89 -8.65 2.66
CA PHE A 81 -4.86 -8.97 1.69
C PHE A 81 -3.46 -8.63 2.23
N ALA A 82 -2.43 -9.19 1.59
CA ALA A 82 -1.04 -8.76 1.73
C ALA A 82 -0.25 -9.00 0.45
N MET A 83 0.70 -8.12 0.13
CA MET A 83 1.65 -8.30 -0.97
C MET A 83 3.05 -7.82 -0.58
N ASN A 84 4.07 -8.21 -1.37
CA ASN A 84 5.38 -7.60 -1.22
C ASN A 84 5.29 -6.11 -1.54
N ALA A 85 6.05 -5.32 -0.78
CA ALA A 85 6.19 -3.87 -0.98
C ALA A 85 7.50 -3.55 -1.72
N GLY A 86 8.30 -2.60 -1.23
CA GLY A 86 9.53 -2.16 -1.90
C GLY A 86 10.62 -3.23 -2.05
N MET A 87 11.57 -2.94 -2.91
CA MET A 87 12.71 -3.82 -3.19
C MET A 87 13.67 -3.95 -2.00
N PHE A 88 14.40 -5.05 -1.94
CA PHE A 88 15.27 -5.39 -0.83
C PHE A 88 16.58 -6.04 -1.29
N HIS A 89 17.60 -5.96 -0.43
CA HIS A 89 18.91 -6.61 -0.62
C HIS A 89 18.86 -8.11 -0.30
N PRO A 90 19.90 -8.89 -0.67
CA PRO A 90 19.96 -10.32 -0.34
C PRO A 90 19.86 -10.64 1.15
N ASP A 91 20.18 -9.71 2.02
CA ASP A 91 20.01 -9.79 3.48
C ASP A 91 18.63 -9.31 3.96
N TYR A 92 17.70 -9.08 3.06
CA TYR A 92 16.32 -8.61 3.26
C TYR A 92 16.18 -7.15 3.72
N ARG A 93 17.27 -6.37 3.89
CA ARG A 93 17.15 -4.94 4.18
C ARG A 93 16.54 -4.19 2.99
N PRO A 94 15.66 -3.21 3.21
CA PRO A 94 15.10 -2.38 2.15
C PRO A 94 16.20 -1.67 1.35
N VAL A 95 16.03 -1.55 0.03
CA VAL A 95 16.97 -0.79 -0.83
C VAL A 95 16.83 0.71 -0.62
N GLY A 96 15.65 1.20 -0.27
CA GLY A 96 15.32 2.61 -0.07
C GLY A 96 14.52 2.83 1.20
N LEU A 97 13.81 3.96 1.23
CA LEU A 97 13.04 4.38 2.41
C LEU A 97 12.05 3.30 2.86
N LEU A 98 12.06 3.06 4.17
CA LEU A 98 11.02 2.32 4.87
C LEU A 98 10.64 3.06 6.16
N ILE A 99 9.36 3.43 6.28
CA ILE A 99 8.76 3.99 7.50
C ILE A 99 7.64 3.06 7.95
N VAL A 100 7.68 2.65 9.21
CA VAL A 100 6.66 1.82 9.85
C VAL A 100 6.19 2.53 11.11
N ASP A 101 4.89 2.81 11.20
CA ASP A 101 4.25 3.52 12.30
C ASP A 101 4.99 4.83 12.70
N GLY A 102 5.36 5.61 11.67
CA GLY A 102 6.06 6.89 11.81
C GLY A 102 7.57 6.78 12.09
N LYS A 103 8.10 5.58 12.26
CA LYS A 103 9.54 5.36 12.50
C LYS A 103 10.26 5.01 11.20
N GLU A 104 11.27 5.81 10.83
CA GLU A 104 12.17 5.52 9.71
C GLU A 104 13.11 4.36 10.07
N LEU A 105 12.98 3.23 9.37
CA LEU A 105 13.80 2.03 9.52
C LEU A 105 14.92 1.97 8.48
N SER A 106 14.74 2.59 7.33
CA SER A 106 15.72 2.70 6.25
C SER A 106 15.59 4.06 5.57
N PRO A 107 16.73 4.72 5.24
CA PRO A 107 16.72 6.07 4.67
C PRO A 107 16.33 6.09 3.20
N ILE A 108 15.91 7.27 2.73
CA ILE A 108 15.60 7.50 1.32
C ILE A 108 16.85 7.46 0.44
N THR A 109 16.70 6.88 -0.75
CA THR A 109 17.72 6.85 -1.80
C THR A 109 17.24 7.64 -3.01
N THR A 110 18.00 8.66 -3.43
CA THR A 110 17.67 9.56 -4.57
C THR A 110 18.64 9.43 -5.74
N ALA A 111 19.67 8.60 -5.61
CA ALA A 111 20.65 8.35 -6.65
C ALA A 111 20.09 7.45 -7.76
N ALA A 112 20.49 7.73 -9.00
CA ALA A 112 20.30 6.81 -10.10
C ALA A 112 21.21 5.57 -9.91
N GLY A 113 20.76 4.41 -10.39
CA GLY A 113 21.50 3.17 -10.25
C GLY A 113 21.08 2.14 -11.29
N GLY A 114 21.58 0.93 -11.12
CA GLY A 114 21.19 -0.22 -11.95
C GLY A 114 19.82 -0.79 -11.57
N GLY A 115 19.27 -1.61 -12.46
CA GLY A 115 18.00 -2.30 -12.26
C GLY A 115 16.77 -1.39 -12.22
N ASN A 116 15.65 -1.96 -11.83
CA ASN A 116 14.37 -1.26 -11.83
C ASN A 116 14.31 -0.16 -10.78
N PHE A 117 14.88 -0.38 -9.59
CA PHE A 117 14.91 0.62 -8.52
C PHE A 117 15.65 1.90 -8.95
N GLY A 118 16.78 1.76 -9.66
CA GLY A 118 17.57 2.90 -10.13
C GLY A 118 17.07 3.55 -11.41
N MET A 119 15.99 3.05 -12.01
CA MET A 119 15.32 3.67 -13.16
C MET A 119 14.49 4.87 -12.68
N LEU A 120 15.12 6.06 -12.73
CA LEU A 120 14.46 7.29 -12.30
C LEU A 120 13.48 7.83 -13.36
N PRO A 121 12.35 8.45 -12.90
CA PRO A 121 11.96 8.64 -11.50
C PRO A 121 11.47 7.37 -10.84
N ASN A 122 11.98 7.12 -9.63
CA ASN A 122 11.42 6.18 -8.68
C ASN A 122 10.61 6.95 -7.62
N GLY A 123 9.86 6.27 -6.75
CA GLY A 123 8.91 6.93 -5.89
C GLY A 123 8.78 6.30 -4.50
N VAL A 124 8.02 6.99 -3.67
CA VAL A 124 7.63 6.58 -2.33
C VAL A 124 6.11 6.50 -2.26
N PHE A 125 5.57 5.35 -1.89
CA PHE A 125 4.20 5.25 -1.40
C PHE A 125 4.19 5.65 0.06
N CYS A 126 3.33 6.61 0.43
CA CYS A 126 3.23 7.21 1.76
C CYS A 126 1.78 7.22 2.21
N THR A 127 1.52 6.88 3.49
CA THR A 127 0.19 6.95 4.09
C THR A 127 0.20 7.78 5.38
N GLY A 128 -0.96 8.29 5.78
CA GLY A 128 -1.18 8.97 7.06
C GLY A 128 -0.52 10.35 7.18
N GLY A 129 -0.12 10.95 6.07
CA GLY A 129 0.43 12.31 6.01
C GLY A 129 -0.65 13.37 5.83
N SER A 130 -0.39 14.38 4.99
CA SER A 130 -1.36 15.43 4.62
C SER A 130 -2.56 14.91 3.84
N ARG A 131 -2.43 13.74 3.23
CA ARG A 131 -3.49 12.96 2.57
C ARG A 131 -3.42 11.52 3.05
N PRO A 132 -4.52 10.76 3.05
CA PRO A 132 -4.52 9.34 3.39
C PRO A 132 -3.50 8.54 2.60
N PHE A 133 -3.47 8.72 1.28
CA PHE A 133 -2.54 8.03 0.38
C PHE A 133 -1.86 8.99 -0.60
N GLN A 134 -0.57 8.75 -0.86
CA GLN A 134 0.23 9.50 -1.83
C GLN A 134 1.28 8.59 -2.47
N VAL A 135 1.55 8.79 -3.76
CA VAL A 135 2.78 8.34 -4.42
C VAL A 135 3.55 9.60 -4.79
N ILE A 136 4.79 9.72 -4.31
CA ILE A 136 5.61 10.94 -4.44
C ILE A 136 6.95 10.55 -5.06
N GLU A 137 7.39 11.29 -6.08
CA GLU A 137 8.74 11.10 -6.64
C GLU A 137 9.82 11.26 -5.55
N SER A 138 10.84 10.38 -5.54
CA SER A 138 11.77 10.27 -4.43
C SER A 138 12.59 11.53 -4.14
N ARG A 139 12.96 12.31 -5.15
CA ARG A 139 13.68 13.58 -4.95
C ARG A 139 12.77 14.68 -4.43
N ALA A 140 11.49 14.68 -4.86
CA ALA A 140 10.48 15.56 -4.31
C ALA A 140 10.17 15.19 -2.85
N PHE A 141 10.03 13.90 -2.55
CA PHE A 141 9.87 13.40 -1.19
C PHE A 141 11.03 13.82 -0.28
N ALA A 142 12.29 13.67 -0.74
CA ALA A 142 13.47 14.05 0.03
C ALA A 142 13.51 15.55 0.39
N LYS A 143 12.92 16.42 -0.44
CA LYS A 143 12.83 17.87 -0.20
C LYS A 143 11.74 18.22 0.80
N VAL A 144 10.56 17.61 0.66
CA VAL A 144 9.36 17.94 1.44
C VAL A 144 9.33 17.17 2.76
N ARG A 145 9.79 15.93 2.79
CA ARG A 145 9.75 15.00 3.93
C ARG A 145 8.38 15.01 4.63
N PRO A 146 7.30 14.62 3.95
CA PRO A 146 5.98 14.58 4.58
C PRO A 146 5.98 13.58 5.75
N GLY A 147 5.23 13.88 6.79
CA GLY A 147 5.05 12.98 7.93
C GLY A 147 4.21 11.78 7.54
N CYS A 148 4.84 10.68 7.08
CA CYS A 148 4.14 9.45 6.76
C CYS A 148 4.00 8.55 7.99
N ARG A 149 2.85 7.91 8.17
CA ARG A 149 2.69 6.80 9.10
C ARG A 149 3.36 5.54 8.56
N LEU A 150 3.09 5.22 7.30
CA LEU A 150 3.79 4.18 6.57
C LEU A 150 4.42 4.78 5.31
N ALA A 151 5.64 4.34 4.96
CA ALA A 151 6.22 4.64 3.66
C ALA A 151 7.11 3.51 3.17
N THR A 152 7.06 3.25 1.86
CA THR A 152 7.98 2.33 1.19
C THR A 152 8.43 2.91 -0.13
N GLN A 153 9.75 2.97 -0.33
CA GLN A 153 10.34 3.40 -1.59
C GLN A 153 10.54 2.22 -2.52
N SER A 154 10.22 2.41 -3.80
CA SER A 154 10.51 1.46 -4.84
C SER A 154 10.60 2.14 -6.21
N GLY A 155 10.66 1.38 -7.29
CA GLY A 155 10.72 1.95 -8.64
C GLY A 155 10.82 0.93 -9.76
N PRO A 156 10.54 1.44 -10.96
CA PRO A 156 10.27 2.84 -11.30
C PRO A 156 8.86 3.29 -10.91
N MET A 157 8.56 4.60 -10.97
CA MET A 157 7.18 5.06 -11.04
C MET A 157 6.56 4.54 -12.33
N LEU A 158 5.31 4.10 -12.28
CA LEU A 158 4.58 3.55 -13.44
C LEU A 158 3.84 4.65 -14.19
N VAL A 159 3.22 5.54 -13.43
CA VAL A 159 2.52 6.74 -13.89
C VAL A 159 3.05 7.93 -13.09
N ILE A 160 3.25 9.06 -13.75
CA ILE A 160 3.83 10.28 -13.20
C ILE A 160 2.98 11.44 -13.71
N ASP A 161 2.24 12.13 -12.84
CA ASP A 161 1.35 13.23 -13.22
C ASP A 161 0.36 12.88 -14.37
N GLY A 162 -0.05 11.63 -14.48
CA GLY A 162 -0.96 11.12 -15.50
C GLY A 162 -0.28 10.56 -16.76
N ASP A 163 1.03 10.67 -16.88
CA ASP A 163 1.79 10.12 -18.00
C ASP A 163 2.52 8.83 -17.63
N LEU A 164 2.68 7.91 -18.60
CA LEU A 164 3.52 6.73 -18.39
C LEU A 164 4.98 7.15 -18.24
N HIS A 165 5.72 6.38 -17.46
CA HIS A 165 7.16 6.57 -17.33
C HIS A 165 7.83 6.62 -18.72
N PRO A 166 8.64 7.66 -19.05
CA PRO A 166 9.10 7.93 -20.43
C PRO A 166 10.06 6.87 -21.00
N ARG A 167 10.57 5.97 -20.17
CA ARG A 167 11.46 4.87 -20.62
C ARG A 167 10.72 3.56 -20.90
N PHE A 168 9.39 3.52 -20.78
CA PHE A 168 8.64 2.31 -21.07
C PHE A 168 8.46 2.13 -22.56
N LEU A 169 8.93 1.01 -23.08
CA LEU A 169 8.82 0.64 -24.49
C LEU A 169 7.52 -0.15 -24.70
N VAL A 170 6.78 0.23 -25.74
CA VAL A 170 5.52 -0.43 -26.13
C VAL A 170 5.78 -1.88 -26.56
N ASP A 171 6.89 -2.10 -27.26
CA ASP A 171 7.33 -3.37 -27.84
C ASP A 171 8.34 -4.14 -26.96
N SER A 172 8.41 -3.84 -25.66
CA SER A 172 9.31 -4.50 -24.72
C SER A 172 9.03 -5.99 -24.62
N ASP A 173 10.07 -6.80 -24.62
CA ASP A 173 10.05 -8.24 -24.34
C ASP A 173 10.24 -8.59 -22.86
N SER A 174 10.59 -7.60 -22.03
CA SER A 174 10.80 -7.74 -20.58
C SER A 174 9.48 -7.96 -19.84
N ARG A 175 9.08 -9.21 -19.70
CA ARG A 175 7.81 -9.62 -19.08
C ARG A 175 8.03 -10.32 -17.74
N TYR A 176 7.30 -9.86 -16.71
CA TYR A 176 7.29 -10.43 -15.36
C TYR A 176 5.88 -10.34 -14.76
N VAL A 177 5.58 -11.21 -13.80
CA VAL A 177 4.46 -10.92 -12.89
C VAL A 177 4.84 -9.67 -12.10
N ARG A 178 4.00 -8.65 -12.17
CA ARG A 178 4.30 -7.33 -11.58
C ARG A 178 3.25 -6.96 -10.55
N ASN A 179 3.70 -6.31 -9.46
CA ASN A 179 2.82 -5.71 -8.49
C ASN A 179 3.20 -4.24 -8.23
N GLY A 180 2.25 -3.47 -7.74
CA GLY A 180 2.45 -2.05 -7.50
C GLY A 180 1.22 -1.41 -6.85
N VAL A 181 1.30 -0.11 -6.65
CA VAL A 181 0.23 0.70 -6.04
C VAL A 181 0.00 1.97 -6.86
N GLY A 182 -1.26 2.32 -7.03
CA GLY A 182 -1.69 3.62 -7.59
C GLY A 182 -2.60 4.33 -6.59
N VAL A 183 -2.67 5.64 -6.68
CA VAL A 183 -3.46 6.47 -5.76
C VAL A 183 -4.40 7.36 -6.55
N SER A 184 -5.64 7.50 -6.07
CA SER A 184 -6.63 8.41 -6.66
C SER A 184 -6.13 9.87 -6.66
N PRO A 185 -6.58 10.72 -7.59
CA PRO A 185 -6.13 12.11 -7.67
C PRO A 185 -6.35 12.92 -6.39
N ASP A 186 -7.40 12.58 -5.62
CA ASP A 186 -7.72 13.20 -4.33
C ASP A 186 -6.99 12.56 -3.14
N GLY A 187 -6.31 11.42 -3.35
CA GLY A 187 -5.60 10.67 -2.31
C GLY A 187 -6.50 9.87 -1.36
N GLN A 188 -7.78 9.67 -1.72
CA GLN A 188 -8.74 8.98 -0.86
C GLN A 188 -8.77 7.47 -1.07
N THR A 189 -8.23 6.98 -2.18
CA THR A 189 -8.20 5.56 -2.52
C THR A 189 -6.81 5.14 -2.97
N ALA A 190 -6.35 3.98 -2.49
CA ALA A 190 -5.16 3.29 -2.98
C ALA A 190 -5.55 1.95 -3.61
N TRP A 191 -5.05 1.68 -4.82
CA TRP A 191 -5.23 0.42 -5.53
C TRP A 191 -3.93 -0.36 -5.57
N PHE A 192 -3.91 -1.50 -4.90
CA PHE A 192 -2.82 -2.46 -4.92
C PHE A 192 -3.09 -3.50 -5.99
N ALA A 193 -2.27 -3.54 -7.02
CA ALA A 193 -2.48 -4.40 -8.18
C ALA A 193 -1.37 -5.44 -8.34
N ILE A 194 -1.73 -6.62 -8.85
CA ILE A 194 -0.80 -7.65 -9.31
C ILE A 194 -1.32 -8.30 -10.60
N SER A 195 -0.43 -8.54 -11.56
CA SER A 195 -0.80 -9.25 -12.79
C SER A 195 -0.92 -10.75 -12.56
N ASP A 196 -1.83 -11.41 -13.29
CA ASP A 196 -1.99 -12.88 -13.24
C ASP A 196 -0.91 -13.60 -14.03
N ARG A 197 -0.39 -12.95 -15.08
CA ARG A 197 0.65 -13.45 -15.98
C ARG A 197 1.75 -12.41 -16.16
N PRO A 198 2.92 -12.78 -16.70
CA PRO A 198 3.98 -11.83 -17.02
C PRO A 198 3.50 -10.74 -17.99
N VAL A 199 3.69 -9.48 -17.60
CA VAL A 199 3.37 -8.27 -18.37
C VAL A 199 4.60 -7.36 -18.48
N THR A 200 4.63 -6.47 -19.49
CA THR A 200 5.65 -5.42 -19.61
C THR A 200 5.38 -4.27 -18.63
N PHE A 201 6.31 -3.35 -18.45
CA PHE A 201 6.07 -2.13 -17.71
C PHE A 201 5.04 -1.23 -18.40
N HIS A 202 5.06 -1.18 -19.72
CA HIS A 202 4.10 -0.41 -20.50
C HIS A 202 2.66 -0.89 -20.26
N GLU A 203 2.42 -2.21 -20.37
CA GLU A 203 1.10 -2.82 -20.11
C GLU A 203 0.65 -2.60 -18.65
N PHE A 204 1.57 -2.76 -17.69
CA PHE A 204 1.25 -2.59 -16.28
C PHE A 204 1.01 -1.12 -15.91
N GLY A 205 1.76 -0.17 -16.49
CA GLY A 205 1.53 1.26 -16.35
C GLY A 205 0.17 1.69 -16.92
N ARG A 206 -0.22 1.14 -18.07
CA ARG A 206 -1.53 1.41 -18.69
C ARG A 206 -2.70 0.92 -17.83
N LEU A 207 -2.56 -0.20 -17.13
CA LEU A 207 -3.58 -0.60 -16.15
C LEU A 207 -3.87 0.53 -15.17
N PHE A 208 -2.82 1.13 -14.59
CA PHE A 208 -2.98 2.20 -13.61
C PHE A 208 -3.51 3.50 -14.24
N ARG A 209 -2.92 3.92 -15.37
CA ARG A 209 -3.32 5.18 -16.02
C ARG A 209 -4.70 5.11 -16.66
N ASP A 210 -4.91 4.08 -17.51
CA ASP A 210 -6.09 4.00 -18.39
C ASP A 210 -7.21 3.17 -17.75
N GLY A 211 -6.86 2.13 -16.97
CA GLY A 211 -7.82 1.24 -16.34
C GLY A 211 -8.34 1.76 -14.99
N LEU A 212 -7.45 2.30 -14.15
CA LEU A 212 -7.76 2.80 -12.81
C LEU A 212 -7.83 4.34 -12.72
N GLY A 213 -7.38 5.06 -13.75
CA GLY A 213 -7.48 6.52 -13.80
C GLY A 213 -6.59 7.26 -12.78
N VAL A 214 -5.48 6.65 -12.35
CA VAL A 214 -4.59 7.27 -11.36
C VAL A 214 -3.61 8.23 -12.01
N ARG A 215 -3.21 9.26 -11.26
CA ARG A 215 -2.18 10.20 -11.72
C ARG A 215 -0.77 9.75 -11.37
N ASP A 216 -0.62 9.04 -10.27
CA ASP A 216 0.68 8.57 -9.80
C ASP A 216 0.58 7.11 -9.37
N ALA A 217 1.51 6.29 -9.87
CA ALA A 217 1.58 4.88 -9.54
C ALA A 217 3.03 4.42 -9.41
N LEU A 218 3.27 3.47 -8.51
CA LEU A 218 4.57 2.96 -8.15
C LEU A 218 4.63 1.44 -8.33
N TYR A 219 5.68 0.98 -8.99
CA TYR A 219 6.04 -0.42 -9.06
C TYR A 219 6.77 -0.88 -7.80
N PHE A 220 6.42 -2.05 -7.28
CA PHE A 220 7.05 -2.58 -6.08
C PHE A 220 8.22 -3.53 -6.38
N ASP A 221 7.93 -4.71 -6.97
CA ASP A 221 8.98 -5.66 -7.32
C ASP A 221 8.49 -6.61 -8.43
N GLY A 222 9.35 -6.97 -9.37
CA GLY A 222 9.02 -7.87 -10.46
C GLY A 222 9.73 -9.21 -10.43
N SER A 223 10.74 -9.33 -9.60
CA SER A 223 11.41 -10.63 -9.43
C SER A 223 10.65 -11.51 -8.45
N ILE A 224 9.87 -10.92 -7.55
CA ILE A 224 9.18 -11.60 -6.44
C ILE A 224 7.81 -10.95 -6.19
N SER A 225 6.97 -10.83 -7.21
CA SER A 225 5.60 -10.33 -7.01
C SER A 225 4.70 -11.43 -6.48
N ARG A 226 4.05 -11.21 -5.33
CA ARG A 226 3.13 -12.15 -4.69
C ARG A 226 1.99 -11.45 -3.98
N LEU A 227 0.85 -12.12 -3.96
CA LEU A 227 -0.36 -11.68 -3.28
C LEU A 227 -0.94 -12.81 -2.41
N TYR A 228 -1.34 -12.46 -1.21
CA TYR A 228 -2.28 -13.20 -0.39
C TYR A 228 -3.58 -12.40 -0.33
N ALA A 229 -4.67 -12.94 -0.86
CA ALA A 229 -6.00 -12.34 -0.87
C ALA A 229 -7.06 -13.45 -0.85
N PRO A 230 -7.47 -13.92 0.33
CA PRO A 230 -8.38 -15.06 0.45
C PRO A 230 -9.75 -14.79 -0.16
N GLY A 231 -10.24 -13.55 -0.18
CA GLY A 231 -11.50 -13.16 -0.80
C GLY A 231 -11.60 -13.47 -2.30
N VAL A 232 -10.46 -13.57 -2.99
CA VAL A 232 -10.38 -13.97 -4.42
C VAL A 232 -9.71 -15.32 -4.63
N ASN A 233 -9.55 -16.13 -3.57
CA ASN A 233 -8.88 -17.43 -3.56
C ASN A 233 -7.43 -17.39 -4.08
N ARG A 234 -6.67 -16.33 -3.74
CA ARG A 234 -5.27 -16.19 -4.10
C ARG A 234 -4.36 -16.24 -2.88
N ALA A 235 -3.41 -17.17 -2.89
CA ALA A 235 -2.41 -17.35 -1.84
C ALA A 235 -1.09 -17.78 -2.48
N ASP A 236 -0.34 -16.81 -3.00
CA ASP A 236 0.91 -17.07 -3.70
C ASP A 236 2.01 -17.50 -2.72
N PHE A 237 2.80 -18.48 -3.14
CA PHE A 237 3.95 -19.00 -2.41
C PHE A 237 5.23 -18.94 -3.25
N GLY A 238 6.40 -19.18 -2.65
CA GLY A 238 7.68 -19.23 -3.38
C GLY A 238 8.79 -18.48 -2.65
N ARG A 239 9.61 -17.67 -3.37
CA ARG A 239 10.78 -16.97 -2.84
C ARG A 239 10.43 -16.08 -1.64
N SER A 240 11.37 -15.91 -0.71
CA SER A 240 11.21 -15.01 0.45
C SER A 240 10.99 -13.56 0.03
N LEU A 241 10.18 -12.84 0.78
CA LEU A 241 9.84 -11.43 0.60
C LEU A 241 10.75 -10.54 1.49
N GLY A 242 10.95 -9.30 1.08
CA GLY A 242 11.41 -8.23 1.95
C GLY A 242 10.23 -7.57 2.67
N PRO A 243 10.05 -6.23 2.56
CA PRO A 243 8.91 -5.54 3.13
C PRO A 243 7.58 -6.09 2.60
N ILE A 244 6.59 -6.20 3.48
CA ILE A 244 5.24 -6.69 3.17
C ILE A 244 4.23 -5.63 3.57
N ILE A 245 3.31 -5.29 2.67
CA ILE A 245 2.19 -4.40 2.95
C ILE A 245 0.88 -5.17 2.87
N GLY A 246 -0.08 -4.85 3.73
CA GLY A 246 -1.39 -5.50 3.71
C GLY A 246 -2.40 -4.83 4.61
N LEU A 247 -3.67 -5.17 4.43
CA LEU A 247 -4.78 -4.70 5.25
C LEU A 247 -5.16 -5.78 6.28
N VAL A 248 -5.29 -5.34 7.54
CA VAL A 248 -5.72 -6.18 8.65
C VAL A 248 -7.18 -5.89 8.97
N GLU A 249 -7.97 -6.93 9.10
CA GLU A 249 -9.36 -6.88 9.56
C GLU A 249 -9.45 -7.42 10.96
N SER A 250 -10.27 -6.79 11.79
CA SER A 250 -10.67 -7.31 13.09
C SER A 250 -12.05 -7.94 12.97
N ALA A 251 -12.23 -9.15 13.48
CA ALA A 251 -13.55 -9.72 13.67
C ALA A 251 -14.33 -8.79 14.61
N GLY A 252 -15.45 -8.25 14.10
CA GLY A 252 -16.36 -7.40 14.86
C GLY A 252 -17.07 -8.16 16.00
#